data_b2af287333d59cb4f8772adea84ee40c
#
_entry.id   b2af287333d59cb4f8772adea84ee40c
#
_cell.length_a   1.000
_cell.length_b   1.000
_cell.length_c   1.000
_cell.angle_alpha   90.00
_cell.angle_beta   90.00
_cell.angle_gamma   90.00
#
_symmetry.space_group_name_H-M   'P 1'
#
loop_
_entity.id
_entity.type
_entity.pdbx_description
1 polymer ?
#
loop_
_entity_poly.entity_id
_entity_poly.type
_entity_poly.pdbx_seq_one_letter_code
_entity_poly.pdbx_strand_id
1 'polypeptide(L)'
;MLFIAELKKINPYLKVVGFTATPYRLKQGMITEDDGIFTDICYDITGIEAFNRLIAEGYLAPLISRPTATKIDTSNLNLSNGDFNGKQAEDEAEKVIYEGLKETCELGYDRRHWLVFAAGVKNAEHIASMLNSFGISAVASHSKLSEKENDSRMAAFEAGEFRALVGMNKYTTGYDFPAIDLIADFQPTMSPGKHVQKGGRGTRPSPDTGKENCLFLDFAGNVRRLGPINDPV
;
A
#
# COMPACT_ATOMS: atom_id res chain seq x y z
N MET A 1 15.81 -18.71 -4.07
CA MET A 1 15.79 -20.11 -4.60
C MET A 1 17.03 -20.90 -4.25
N LEU A 2 18.24 -20.40 -4.48
CA LEU A 2 19.50 -21.12 -4.17
C LEU A 2 19.56 -21.68 -2.74
N PHE A 3 19.16 -20.90 -1.73
CA PHE A 3 19.21 -21.34 -0.32
C PHE A 3 18.31 -22.55 -0.03
N ILE A 4 17.07 -22.57 -0.52
CA ILE A 4 16.14 -23.70 -0.35
C ILE A 4 16.67 -24.96 -1.07
N ALA A 5 17.25 -24.78 -2.25
CA ALA A 5 17.85 -25.88 -2.99
C ALA A 5 19.04 -26.51 -2.24
N GLU A 6 19.89 -25.70 -1.62
CA GLU A 6 20.99 -26.18 -0.78
C GLU A 6 20.50 -26.91 0.48
N LEU A 7 19.47 -26.37 1.15
CA LEU A 7 18.86 -27.04 2.30
C LEU A 7 18.22 -28.39 1.94
N LYS A 8 17.60 -28.50 0.76
CA LYS A 8 17.02 -29.75 0.27
C LYS A 8 18.11 -30.84 -0.04
N LYS A 9 19.33 -30.43 -0.36
CA LYS A 9 20.46 -31.38 -0.49
C LYS A 9 20.83 -31.99 0.86
N ILE A 10 20.73 -31.23 1.95
CA ILE A 10 21.02 -31.70 3.32
C ILE A 10 19.87 -32.52 3.86
N ASN A 11 18.62 -32.05 3.64
CA ASN A 11 17.40 -32.72 4.06
C ASN A 11 16.42 -32.87 2.88
N PRO A 12 16.39 -34.03 2.19
CA PRO A 12 15.47 -34.26 1.06
C PRO A 12 13.98 -34.19 1.43
N TYR A 13 13.66 -34.35 2.72
CA TYR A 13 12.27 -34.29 3.22
C TYR A 13 11.85 -32.89 3.65
N LEU A 14 12.68 -31.87 3.42
CA LEU A 14 12.37 -30.50 3.77
C LEU A 14 11.05 -30.04 3.12
N LYS A 15 10.12 -29.60 3.95
CA LYS A 15 8.89 -28.94 3.51
C LYS A 15 9.08 -27.42 3.59
N VAL A 16 8.56 -26.71 2.60
CA VAL A 16 8.57 -25.26 2.54
C VAL A 16 7.14 -24.77 2.59
N VAL A 17 6.80 -23.99 3.61
CA VAL A 17 5.48 -23.38 3.77
C VAL A 17 5.66 -21.88 3.70
N GLY A 18 4.80 -21.21 2.93
CA GLY A 18 4.77 -19.75 2.79
C GLY A 18 3.41 -19.19 3.14
N PHE A 19 3.39 -17.98 3.69
CA PHE A 19 2.18 -17.21 3.95
C PHE A 19 2.23 -15.95 3.10
N THR A 20 1.15 -15.69 2.36
CA THR A 20 1.05 -14.50 1.51
C THR A 20 -0.40 -14.07 1.34
N ALA A 21 -0.64 -12.77 1.30
CA ALA A 21 -1.93 -12.21 0.88
C ALA A 21 -2.03 -12.04 -0.64
N THR A 22 -0.94 -12.26 -1.38
CA THR A 22 -0.85 -12.04 -2.83
C THR A 22 -0.10 -13.20 -3.48
N PRO A 23 -0.79 -14.34 -3.74
CA PRO A 23 -0.16 -15.53 -4.31
C PRO A 23 0.16 -15.39 -5.81
N TYR A 24 -0.03 -14.23 -6.38
CA TYR A 24 0.18 -13.92 -7.80
C TYR A 24 1.28 -12.85 -7.97
N ARG A 25 1.96 -12.91 -9.10
CA ARG A 25 3.02 -11.99 -9.49
C ARG A 25 2.67 -11.32 -10.81
N LEU A 26 2.92 -10.01 -10.89
CA LEU A 26 2.72 -9.26 -12.12
C LEU A 26 3.50 -9.91 -13.27
N LYS A 27 2.81 -10.34 -14.34
CA LYS A 27 3.33 -11.04 -15.52
C LYS A 27 3.97 -12.43 -15.29
N GLN A 28 3.93 -12.97 -14.07
CA GLN A 28 4.56 -14.26 -13.77
C GLN A 28 3.54 -15.31 -13.27
N GLY A 29 2.24 -15.00 -13.28
CA GLY A 29 1.20 -15.92 -12.83
C GLY A 29 1.21 -16.19 -11.32
N MET A 30 0.68 -17.33 -10.94
CA MET A 30 0.62 -17.79 -9.55
C MET A 30 2.00 -18.25 -9.06
N ILE A 31 2.25 -18.11 -7.76
CA ILE A 31 3.51 -18.60 -7.13
C ILE A 31 3.65 -20.13 -7.16
N THR A 32 2.60 -20.83 -7.55
CA THR A 32 2.52 -22.30 -7.72
C THR A 32 2.67 -22.75 -9.18
N GLU A 33 2.70 -21.81 -10.13
CA GLU A 33 2.92 -22.11 -11.55
C GLU A 33 4.42 -22.25 -11.88
N ASP A 34 4.74 -22.56 -13.13
CA ASP A 34 6.07 -22.81 -13.66
C ASP A 34 7.17 -21.98 -13.00
N ASP A 35 8.26 -22.61 -12.57
CA ASP A 35 9.37 -22.01 -11.80
C ASP A 35 8.99 -21.48 -10.38
N GLY A 36 7.79 -21.74 -9.89
CA GLY A 36 7.36 -21.41 -8.54
C GLY A 36 8.14 -22.17 -7.46
N ILE A 37 8.27 -21.56 -6.27
CA ILE A 37 8.88 -22.23 -5.10
C ILE A 37 7.90 -23.24 -4.49
N PHE A 38 6.61 -22.98 -4.63
CA PHE A 38 5.51 -23.74 -4.04
C PHE A 38 4.87 -24.64 -5.09
N THR A 39 4.41 -25.79 -4.67
CA THR A 39 3.77 -26.79 -5.54
C THR A 39 2.24 -26.71 -5.48
N ASP A 40 1.70 -26.14 -4.40
CA ASP A 40 0.27 -26.10 -4.17
C ASP A 40 -0.13 -25.05 -3.13
N ILE A 41 -1.42 -24.70 -3.07
CA ILE A 41 -2.04 -23.88 -2.04
C ILE A 41 -2.76 -24.82 -1.06
N CYS A 42 -2.19 -24.99 0.12
CA CYS A 42 -2.74 -25.89 1.14
C CYS A 42 -3.91 -25.28 1.93
N TYR A 43 -4.03 -23.97 1.97
CA TYR A 43 -5.14 -23.28 2.62
C TYR A 43 -5.34 -21.90 2.00
N ASP A 44 -6.57 -21.59 1.64
CA ASP A 44 -6.99 -20.32 1.03
C ASP A 44 -8.08 -19.66 1.88
N ILE A 45 -7.84 -18.43 2.31
CA ILE A 45 -8.78 -17.55 3.02
C ILE A 45 -8.95 -16.21 2.29
N THR A 46 -8.86 -16.24 0.96
CA THR A 46 -9.09 -15.07 0.10
C THR A 46 -10.58 -14.92 -0.23
N GLY A 47 -10.90 -13.81 -0.90
CA GLY A 47 -12.24 -13.50 -1.34
C GLY A 47 -13.10 -12.78 -0.29
N ILE A 48 -14.25 -12.29 -0.76
CA ILE A 48 -15.13 -11.37 -0.01
C ILE A 48 -15.64 -12.01 1.29
N GLU A 49 -16.08 -13.26 1.24
CA GLU A 49 -16.64 -13.95 2.42
C GLU A 49 -15.60 -14.14 3.52
N ALA A 50 -14.41 -14.60 3.15
CA ALA A 50 -13.32 -14.79 4.09
C ALA A 50 -12.87 -13.44 4.70
N PHE A 51 -12.78 -12.41 3.87
CA PHE A 51 -12.42 -11.07 4.33
C PHE A 51 -13.46 -10.51 5.32
N ASN A 52 -14.75 -10.63 5.01
CA ASN A 52 -15.83 -10.20 5.89
C ASN A 52 -15.85 -10.98 7.22
N ARG A 53 -15.57 -12.28 7.19
CA ARG A 53 -15.42 -13.10 8.39
C ARG A 53 -14.28 -12.61 9.25
N LEU A 54 -13.10 -12.34 8.67
CA LEU A 54 -11.95 -11.85 9.41
C LEU A 54 -12.20 -10.46 10.05
N ILE A 55 -13.01 -9.61 9.40
CA ILE A 55 -13.47 -8.34 10.00
C ILE A 55 -14.41 -8.63 11.17
N ALA A 56 -15.40 -9.50 10.99
CA ALA A 56 -16.37 -9.83 12.03
C ALA A 56 -15.71 -10.46 13.28
N GLU A 57 -14.68 -11.25 13.08
CA GLU A 57 -13.86 -11.89 14.13
C GLU A 57 -12.81 -10.94 14.75
N GLY A 58 -12.67 -9.70 14.24
CA GLY A 58 -11.72 -8.70 14.75
C GLY A 58 -10.26 -8.89 14.31
N TYR A 59 -9.97 -9.79 13.38
CA TYR A 59 -8.64 -9.97 12.83
C TYR A 59 -8.28 -8.92 11.78
N LEU A 60 -9.27 -8.27 11.17
CA LEU A 60 -9.08 -7.14 10.26
C LEU A 60 -9.96 -5.96 10.67
N ALA A 61 -9.46 -4.75 10.48
CA ALA A 61 -10.24 -3.52 10.54
C ALA A 61 -10.90 -3.25 9.18
N PRO A 62 -12.14 -2.73 9.13
CA PRO A 62 -12.79 -2.35 7.89
C PRO A 62 -11.99 -1.30 7.11
N LEU A 63 -11.92 -1.45 5.79
CA LEU A 63 -11.41 -0.43 4.89
C LEU A 63 -12.62 0.26 4.22
N ILE A 64 -12.77 1.57 4.46
CA ILE A 64 -13.87 2.36 3.92
C ILE A 64 -13.34 3.18 2.75
N SER A 65 -13.77 2.85 1.54
CA SER A 65 -13.46 3.66 0.36
C SER A 65 -14.51 4.76 0.18
N ARG A 66 -14.05 5.98 -0.06
CA ARG A 66 -14.91 7.09 -0.50
C ARG A 66 -14.52 7.52 -1.91
N PRO A 67 -15.50 7.80 -2.78
CA PRO A 67 -15.23 8.37 -4.09
C PRO A 67 -14.48 9.69 -3.97
N THR A 68 -13.45 9.87 -4.79
CA THR A 68 -12.71 11.12 -4.91
C THR A 68 -13.16 11.87 -6.18
N ALA A 69 -13.30 13.20 -6.09
CA ALA A 69 -13.55 14.06 -7.25
C ALA A 69 -12.27 14.21 -8.09
N THR A 70 -11.14 14.36 -7.40
CA THR A 70 -9.81 14.47 -8.01
C THR A 70 -9.29 13.10 -8.43
N LYS A 71 -8.76 12.99 -9.66
CA LYS A 71 -8.20 11.73 -10.20
C LYS A 71 -7.00 12.00 -11.09
N ILE A 72 -5.99 11.13 -10.99
CA ILE A 72 -4.85 11.10 -11.89
C ILE A 72 -5.29 10.53 -13.24
N ASP A 73 -5.02 11.24 -14.32
CA ASP A 73 -5.25 10.72 -15.68
C ASP A 73 -4.17 9.71 -16.05
N THR A 74 -4.57 8.45 -16.20
CA THR A 74 -3.67 7.36 -16.56
C THR A 74 -3.80 6.92 -18.03
N SER A 75 -4.64 7.61 -18.83
CA SER A 75 -4.97 7.20 -20.19
C SER A 75 -3.77 7.21 -21.15
N ASN A 76 -2.82 8.11 -20.92
CA ASN A 76 -1.63 8.30 -21.75
C ASN A 76 -0.34 7.74 -21.12
N LEU A 77 -0.43 6.97 -20.03
CA LEU A 77 0.73 6.39 -19.40
C LEU A 77 1.21 5.14 -20.16
N ASN A 78 2.48 5.12 -20.54
CA ASN A 78 3.12 3.94 -21.10
C ASN A 78 3.40 2.90 -20.03
N LEU A 79 3.40 1.63 -20.43
CA LEU A 79 3.80 0.52 -19.57
C LEU A 79 5.30 0.26 -19.67
N SER A 80 5.94 0.02 -18.53
CA SER A 80 7.32 -0.42 -18.40
C SER A 80 7.37 -1.59 -17.42
N ASN A 81 7.90 -2.73 -17.86
CA ASN A 81 7.97 -3.97 -17.07
C ASN A 81 6.60 -4.42 -16.49
N GLY A 82 5.49 -4.08 -17.19
CA GLY A 82 4.13 -4.45 -16.82
C GLY A 82 3.42 -3.53 -15.84
N ASP A 83 4.09 -2.52 -15.36
CA ASP A 83 3.50 -1.44 -14.58
C ASP A 83 3.60 -0.12 -15.33
N PHE A 84 2.96 0.93 -14.86
CA PHE A 84 3.10 2.26 -15.46
C PHE A 84 4.54 2.76 -15.40
N ASN A 85 4.96 3.52 -16.41
CA ASN A 85 6.23 4.22 -16.42
C ASN A 85 6.26 5.20 -15.23
N GLY A 86 7.19 4.98 -14.29
CA GLY A 86 7.23 5.71 -13.02
C GLY A 86 7.40 7.21 -13.20
N LYS A 87 8.16 7.66 -14.20
CA LYS A 87 8.36 9.09 -14.47
C LYS A 87 7.08 9.75 -14.97
N GLN A 88 6.39 9.11 -15.92
CA GLN A 88 5.11 9.62 -16.44
C GLN A 88 4.04 9.63 -15.35
N ALA A 89 3.98 8.58 -14.50
CA ALA A 89 3.06 8.52 -13.38
C ALA A 89 3.34 9.63 -12.35
N GLU A 90 4.61 9.94 -12.07
CA GLU A 90 5.01 11.06 -11.21
C GLU A 90 4.56 12.41 -11.80
N ASP A 91 4.76 12.62 -13.10
CA ASP A 91 4.40 13.86 -13.77
C ASP A 91 2.88 14.06 -13.85
N GLU A 92 2.09 13.00 -14.07
CA GLU A 92 0.63 13.09 -14.06
C GLU A 92 0.06 13.27 -12.65
N ALA A 93 0.62 12.59 -11.65
CA ALA A 93 0.22 12.78 -10.26
C ALA A 93 0.45 14.23 -9.79
N GLU A 94 1.57 14.84 -10.20
CA GLU A 94 1.91 16.22 -9.85
C GLU A 94 0.81 17.22 -10.17
N LYS A 95 0.11 17.03 -11.27
CA LYS A 95 -0.95 17.94 -11.74
C LYS A 95 -2.16 18.03 -10.81
N VAL A 96 -2.37 17.00 -9.99
CA VAL A 96 -3.57 16.87 -9.16
C VAL A 96 -3.27 16.85 -7.65
N ILE A 97 -1.99 16.92 -7.24
CA ILE A 97 -1.58 16.84 -5.82
C ILE A 97 -2.32 17.90 -5.00
N TYR A 98 -2.35 19.15 -5.43
CA TYR A 98 -2.97 20.24 -4.65
C TYR A 98 -4.45 19.96 -4.35
N GLU A 99 -5.26 19.69 -5.38
CA GLU A 99 -6.69 19.43 -5.21
C GLU A 99 -6.95 18.11 -4.45
N GLY A 100 -6.17 17.05 -4.75
CA GLY A 100 -6.28 15.78 -4.04
C GLY A 100 -5.92 15.89 -2.55
N LEU A 101 -4.96 16.73 -2.18
CA LEU A 101 -4.63 16.96 -0.78
C LEU A 101 -5.66 17.80 -0.05
N LYS A 102 -6.28 18.80 -0.71
CA LYS A 102 -7.43 19.51 -0.15
C LYS A 102 -8.56 18.53 0.18
N GLU A 103 -8.91 17.70 -0.80
CA GLU A 103 -9.93 16.67 -0.63
C GLU A 103 -9.55 15.66 0.47
N THR A 104 -8.25 15.27 0.57
CA THR A 104 -7.76 14.43 1.66
C THR A 104 -7.93 15.09 3.02
N CYS A 105 -7.63 16.38 3.14
CA CYS A 105 -7.80 17.14 4.39
C CYS A 105 -9.29 17.24 4.79
N GLU A 106 -10.17 17.47 3.83
CA GLU A 106 -11.61 17.57 4.07
C GLU A 106 -12.22 16.23 4.50
N LEU A 107 -11.91 15.14 3.78
CA LEU A 107 -12.45 13.81 4.04
C LEU A 107 -11.81 13.12 5.24
N GLY A 108 -10.55 13.45 5.54
CA GLY A 108 -9.74 12.85 6.58
C GLY A 108 -9.56 13.70 7.84
N TYR A 109 -10.40 14.75 8.04
CA TYR A 109 -10.22 15.71 9.13
C TYR A 109 -10.17 15.05 10.52
N ASP A 110 -10.91 13.95 10.72
CA ASP A 110 -11.02 13.18 11.95
C ASP A 110 -9.97 12.07 12.10
N ARG A 111 -9.14 11.83 11.07
CA ARG A 111 -8.13 10.78 11.04
C ARG A 111 -6.80 11.22 11.65
N ARG A 112 -6.11 10.31 12.32
CA ARG A 112 -4.91 10.62 13.12
C ARG A 112 -3.61 10.22 12.47
N HIS A 113 -3.58 9.06 11.77
CA HIS A 113 -2.36 8.48 11.19
C HIS A 113 -2.58 8.21 9.70
N TRP A 114 -2.04 9.10 8.89
CA TRP A 114 -2.20 9.06 7.44
C TRP A 114 -0.99 8.41 6.78
N LEU A 115 -1.23 7.44 5.93
CA LEU A 115 -0.21 6.90 5.03
C LEU A 115 -0.52 7.36 3.61
N VAL A 116 0.38 8.15 3.01
CA VAL A 116 0.18 8.69 1.67
C VAL A 116 1.16 8.03 0.71
N PHE A 117 0.64 7.35 -0.31
CA PHE A 117 1.45 6.74 -1.37
C PHE A 117 1.66 7.74 -2.51
N ALA A 118 2.90 8.14 -2.71
CA ALA A 118 3.32 9.04 -3.79
C ALA A 118 3.81 8.26 -5.01
N ALA A 119 3.60 8.80 -6.21
CA ALA A 119 4.04 8.17 -7.46
C ALA A 119 5.56 8.22 -7.66
N GLY A 120 6.24 9.21 -7.06
CA GLY A 120 7.69 9.39 -7.15
C GLY A 120 8.27 10.12 -5.95
N VAL A 121 9.61 10.22 -5.92
CA VAL A 121 10.33 10.89 -4.82
C VAL A 121 10.00 12.37 -4.76
N LYS A 122 9.91 13.05 -5.92
CA LYS A 122 9.55 14.47 -6.00
C LYS A 122 8.14 14.71 -5.49
N ASN A 123 7.18 13.86 -5.88
CA ASN A 123 5.82 13.94 -5.36
C ASN A 123 5.80 13.72 -3.85
N ALA A 124 6.59 12.78 -3.29
CA ALA A 124 6.60 12.53 -1.85
C ALA A 124 7.05 13.77 -1.07
N GLU A 125 8.12 14.43 -1.50
CA GLU A 125 8.59 15.68 -0.88
C GLU A 125 7.57 16.82 -1.04
N HIS A 126 6.99 16.97 -2.24
CA HIS A 126 5.99 18.00 -2.52
C HIS A 126 4.71 17.79 -1.69
N ILE A 127 4.19 16.56 -1.62
CA ILE A 127 3.03 16.21 -0.80
C ILE A 127 3.29 16.53 0.67
N ALA A 128 4.44 16.13 1.23
CA ALA A 128 4.77 16.41 2.63
C ALA A 128 4.87 17.92 2.89
N SER A 129 5.53 18.66 2.01
CA SER A 129 5.64 20.13 2.09
C SER A 129 4.26 20.81 2.04
N MET A 130 3.40 20.35 1.13
CA MET A 130 2.07 20.92 0.94
C MET A 130 1.13 20.61 2.12
N LEU A 131 1.16 19.37 2.66
CA LEU A 131 0.42 19.02 3.87
C LEU A 131 0.84 19.90 5.06
N ASN A 132 2.14 20.14 5.23
CA ASN A 132 2.64 21.06 6.26
C ASN A 132 2.10 22.50 6.05
N SER A 133 1.99 22.97 4.81
CA SER A 133 1.40 24.28 4.52
C SER A 133 -0.11 24.35 4.84
N PHE A 134 -0.81 23.22 4.79
CA PHE A 134 -2.21 23.09 5.21
C PHE A 134 -2.37 22.87 6.72
N GLY A 135 -1.28 22.88 7.50
CA GLY A 135 -1.31 22.66 8.94
C GLY A 135 -1.37 21.18 9.37
N ILE A 136 -1.15 20.26 8.45
CA ILE A 136 -1.04 18.82 8.72
C ILE A 136 0.44 18.47 8.85
N SER A 137 0.90 18.10 10.06
CA SER A 137 2.29 17.67 10.25
C SER A 137 2.61 16.44 9.41
N ALA A 138 3.53 16.57 8.47
CA ALA A 138 3.85 15.52 7.50
C ALA A 138 5.35 15.39 7.25
N VAL A 139 5.79 14.17 7.00
CA VAL A 139 7.17 13.84 6.66
C VAL A 139 7.23 12.88 5.47
N ALA A 140 8.16 13.14 4.54
CA ALA A 140 8.43 12.23 3.44
C ALA A 140 9.50 11.21 3.82
N SER A 141 9.37 9.97 3.30
CA SER A 141 10.37 8.92 3.44
C SER A 141 10.54 8.19 2.10
N HIS A 142 11.76 8.11 1.61
CA HIS A 142 12.07 7.59 0.27
C HIS A 142 13.52 7.12 0.12
N SER A 143 13.83 6.48 -1.00
CA SER A 143 15.13 5.83 -1.26
C SER A 143 16.33 6.77 -1.39
N LYS A 144 16.13 8.08 -1.51
CA LYS A 144 17.24 9.06 -1.56
C LYS A 144 17.74 9.48 -0.17
N LEU A 145 16.98 9.16 0.87
CA LEU A 145 17.38 9.37 2.26
C LEU A 145 18.21 8.17 2.74
N SER A 146 19.07 8.40 3.73
CA SER A 146 19.76 7.32 4.41
C SER A 146 18.75 6.42 5.15
N GLU A 147 19.12 5.18 5.41
CA GLU A 147 18.31 4.25 6.20
C GLU A 147 18.01 4.84 7.59
N LYS A 148 19.03 5.38 8.25
CA LYS A 148 18.90 6.02 9.56
C LYS A 148 17.89 7.17 9.57
N GLU A 149 17.90 8.03 8.54
CA GLU A 149 16.92 9.12 8.43
C GLU A 149 15.50 8.59 8.20
N ASN A 150 15.34 7.61 7.31
CA ASN A 150 14.06 6.97 7.09
C ASN A 150 13.51 6.35 8.38
N ASP A 151 14.34 5.62 9.13
CA ASP A 151 13.94 4.96 10.37
C ASP A 151 13.57 5.99 11.45
N SER A 152 14.33 7.09 11.56
CA SER A 152 14.00 8.19 12.47
C SER A 152 12.65 8.85 12.12
N ARG A 153 12.38 9.07 10.82
CA ARG A 153 11.11 9.65 10.37
C ARG A 153 9.92 8.71 10.60
N MET A 154 10.13 7.41 10.41
CA MET A 154 9.13 6.38 10.73
C MET A 154 8.82 6.35 12.22
N ALA A 155 9.85 6.29 13.07
CA ALA A 155 9.68 6.28 14.52
C ALA A 155 8.95 7.54 15.03
N ALA A 156 9.27 8.71 14.48
CA ALA A 156 8.57 9.96 14.81
C ALA A 156 7.09 9.95 14.37
N PHE A 157 6.77 9.36 13.20
CA PHE A 157 5.38 9.15 12.77
C PHE A 157 4.64 8.19 13.70
N GLU A 158 5.25 7.07 14.08
CA GLU A 158 4.68 6.10 15.01
C GLU A 158 4.47 6.68 16.42
N ALA A 159 5.35 7.59 16.84
CA ALA A 159 5.22 8.34 18.08
C ALA A 159 4.14 9.45 18.03
N GLY A 160 3.55 9.71 16.85
CA GLY A 160 2.52 10.73 16.67
C GLY A 160 3.06 12.17 16.52
N GLU A 161 4.38 12.35 16.33
CA GLU A 161 4.97 13.66 16.04
C GLU A 161 4.54 14.19 14.66
N PHE A 162 4.31 13.27 13.73
CA PHE A 162 3.73 13.56 12.42
C PHE A 162 2.39 12.87 12.25
N ARG A 163 1.40 13.59 11.71
CA ARG A 163 0.09 13.05 11.34
C ARG A 163 0.14 12.25 10.04
N ALA A 164 1.02 12.62 9.11
CA ALA A 164 1.15 11.98 7.81
C ALA A 164 2.57 11.50 7.53
N LEU A 165 2.69 10.24 7.10
CA LEU A 165 3.88 9.68 6.50
C LEU A 165 3.66 9.54 5.00
N VAL A 166 4.51 10.20 4.21
CA VAL A 166 4.42 10.19 2.75
C VAL A 166 5.55 9.34 2.18
N GLY A 167 5.22 8.35 1.37
CA GLY A 167 6.25 7.48 0.81
C GLY A 167 5.86 6.77 -0.47
N MET A 168 6.81 6.04 -1.00
CA MET A 168 6.65 5.18 -2.17
C MET A 168 6.59 3.71 -1.75
N ASN A 169 6.98 2.83 -2.65
CA ASN A 169 6.99 1.38 -2.54
C ASN A 169 7.56 0.80 -1.21
N LYS A 170 8.37 1.54 -0.46
CA LYS A 170 8.95 1.08 0.81
C LYS A 170 7.87 0.64 1.82
N TYR A 171 6.71 1.29 1.80
CA TYR A 171 5.62 1.01 2.74
C TYR A 171 4.59 0.01 2.21
N THR A 172 4.71 -0.47 0.99
CA THR A 172 3.86 -1.53 0.45
C THR A 172 4.21 -2.89 1.04
N THR A 173 5.48 -3.13 1.40
CA THR A 173 5.95 -4.42 1.92
C THR A 173 6.71 -4.22 3.23
N GLY A 174 6.42 -5.04 4.25
CA GLY A 174 7.19 -5.11 5.50
C GLY A 174 6.92 -4.02 6.55
N TYR A 175 6.27 -2.90 6.21
CA TYR A 175 5.93 -1.88 7.20
C TYR A 175 4.70 -2.29 8.03
N ASP A 176 4.84 -2.28 9.36
CA ASP A 176 3.81 -2.71 10.29
C ASP A 176 3.49 -1.64 11.33
N PHE A 177 2.51 -0.80 11.03
CA PHE A 177 1.96 0.18 11.97
C PHE A 177 0.43 0.12 11.94
N PRO A 178 -0.20 -0.61 12.89
CA PRO A 178 -1.64 -0.87 12.91
C PRO A 178 -2.52 0.38 13.04
N ALA A 179 -1.99 1.46 13.63
CA ALA A 179 -2.74 2.69 13.89
C ALA A 179 -3.11 3.50 12.62
N ILE A 180 -2.60 3.15 11.43
CA ILE A 180 -2.96 3.83 10.18
C ILE A 180 -4.46 3.78 9.97
N ASP A 181 -5.12 4.94 9.96
CA ASP A 181 -6.57 5.12 9.85
C ASP A 181 -7.01 5.91 8.60
N LEU A 182 -6.04 6.38 7.81
CA LEU A 182 -6.26 6.93 6.47
C LEU A 182 -5.14 6.52 5.52
N ILE A 183 -5.52 6.10 4.31
CA ILE A 183 -4.61 5.90 3.18
C ILE A 183 -5.07 6.81 2.04
N ALA A 184 -4.16 7.65 1.52
CA ALA A 184 -4.35 8.43 0.30
C ALA A 184 -3.40 7.90 -0.78
N ASP A 185 -3.96 7.36 -1.85
CA ASP A 185 -3.19 6.70 -2.90
C ASP A 185 -3.06 7.58 -4.14
N PHE A 186 -1.89 8.23 -4.29
CA PHE A 186 -1.49 8.98 -5.50
C PHE A 186 -0.56 8.19 -6.41
N GLN A 187 -0.43 6.87 -6.20
CA GLN A 187 0.48 6.03 -6.99
C GLN A 187 -0.30 5.07 -7.90
N PRO A 188 -0.45 5.40 -9.19
CA PRO A 188 -1.02 4.49 -10.18
C PRO A 188 -0.20 3.21 -10.30
N THR A 189 -0.89 2.06 -10.43
CA THR A 189 -0.24 0.78 -10.67
C THR A 189 -1.13 -0.15 -11.50
N MET A 190 -0.51 -1.06 -12.24
CA MET A 190 -1.15 -2.19 -12.91
C MET A 190 -1.03 -3.48 -12.10
N SER A 191 -0.40 -3.43 -10.93
CA SER A 191 -0.16 -4.60 -10.09
C SER A 191 -1.26 -4.78 -9.05
N PRO A 192 -2.12 -5.81 -9.16
CA PRO A 192 -3.09 -6.14 -8.12
C PRO A 192 -2.42 -6.39 -6.77
N GLY A 193 -1.26 -7.07 -6.77
CA GLY A 193 -0.48 -7.32 -5.56
C GLY A 193 -0.06 -6.05 -4.82
N LYS A 194 0.46 -5.03 -5.54
CA LYS A 194 0.77 -3.73 -4.93
C LYS A 194 -0.47 -3.04 -4.39
N HIS A 195 -1.58 -3.08 -5.14
CA HIS A 195 -2.85 -2.48 -4.73
C HIS A 195 -3.36 -3.10 -3.42
N VAL A 196 -3.43 -4.42 -3.35
CA VAL A 196 -3.84 -5.15 -2.13
C VAL A 196 -2.90 -4.87 -0.97
N GLN A 197 -1.58 -4.85 -1.20
CA GLN A 197 -0.61 -4.55 -0.15
C GLN A 197 -0.76 -3.14 0.41
N LYS A 198 -1.03 -2.13 -0.44
CA LYS A 198 -1.30 -0.76 0.02
C LYS A 198 -2.54 -0.69 0.91
N GLY A 199 -3.67 -1.22 0.44
CA GLY A 199 -4.91 -1.25 1.21
C GLY A 199 -4.76 -2.07 2.49
N GLY A 200 -4.04 -3.18 2.45
CA GLY A 200 -3.76 -4.05 3.59
C GLY A 200 -3.02 -3.36 4.74
N ARG A 201 -2.35 -2.21 4.51
CA ARG A 201 -1.79 -1.42 5.61
C ARG A 201 -2.88 -0.81 6.50
N GLY A 202 -4.03 -0.47 5.91
CA GLY A 202 -5.17 0.09 6.63
C GLY A 202 -6.07 -0.94 7.30
N THR A 203 -6.00 -2.22 6.93
CA THR A 203 -6.89 -3.25 7.48
C THR A 203 -6.42 -3.84 8.81
N ARG A 204 -5.31 -3.40 9.36
CA ARG A 204 -4.80 -3.90 10.64
C ARG A 204 -5.60 -3.32 11.80
N PRO A 205 -6.09 -4.15 12.75
CA PRO A 205 -6.76 -3.68 13.94
C PRO A 205 -5.80 -2.93 14.87
N SER A 206 -6.30 -1.86 15.50
CA SER A 206 -5.55 -1.11 16.51
C SER A 206 -6.52 -0.60 17.60
N PRO A 207 -7.05 -1.50 18.41
CA PRO A 207 -8.04 -1.15 19.44
C PRO A 207 -7.50 -0.13 20.45
N ASP A 208 -6.22 -0.21 20.80
CA ASP A 208 -5.59 0.70 21.76
C ASP A 208 -5.56 2.16 21.29
N THR A 209 -5.66 2.41 19.98
CA THR A 209 -5.73 3.77 19.41
C THR A 209 -7.16 4.24 19.17
N GLY A 210 -8.15 3.39 19.41
CA GLY A 210 -9.56 3.63 19.10
C GLY A 210 -9.88 3.60 17.61
N LYS A 211 -9.02 2.97 16.81
CA LYS A 211 -9.25 2.81 15.36
C LYS A 211 -10.42 1.86 15.12
N GLU A 212 -11.49 2.37 14.54
CA GLU A 212 -12.65 1.57 14.12
C GLU A 212 -12.55 1.07 12.68
N ASN A 213 -11.91 1.85 11.80
CA ASN A 213 -11.76 1.56 10.38
C ASN A 213 -10.60 2.38 9.80
N CYS A 214 -10.27 2.14 8.52
CA CYS A 214 -9.35 2.97 7.76
C CYS A 214 -10.04 3.56 6.53
N LEU A 215 -9.93 4.86 6.34
CA LEU A 215 -10.41 5.56 5.15
C LEU A 215 -9.40 5.37 4.00
N PHE A 216 -9.88 4.90 2.85
CA PHE A 216 -9.07 4.74 1.64
C PHE A 216 -9.53 5.71 0.54
N LEU A 217 -8.65 6.62 0.14
CA LEU A 217 -8.87 7.62 -0.90
C LEU A 217 -8.00 7.27 -2.12
N ASP A 218 -8.64 6.87 -3.21
CA ASP A 218 -7.97 6.42 -4.43
C ASP A 218 -7.94 7.52 -5.49
N PHE A 219 -6.92 8.37 -5.48
CA PHE A 219 -6.67 9.37 -6.51
C PHE A 219 -6.04 8.77 -7.77
N ALA A 220 -5.44 7.58 -7.64
CA ALA A 220 -4.75 6.87 -8.70
C ALA A 220 -5.69 6.03 -9.60
N GLY A 221 -6.96 5.85 -9.21
CA GLY A 221 -7.93 5.04 -9.94
C GLY A 221 -7.63 3.54 -9.91
N ASN A 222 -6.88 3.08 -8.90
CA ASN A 222 -6.47 1.69 -8.78
C ASN A 222 -7.66 0.77 -8.47
N VAL A 223 -8.59 1.18 -7.60
CA VAL A 223 -9.81 0.42 -7.29
C VAL A 223 -10.66 0.19 -8.54
N ARG A 224 -10.81 1.21 -9.39
CA ARG A 224 -11.56 1.07 -10.63
C ARG A 224 -10.89 0.12 -11.63
N ARG A 225 -9.56 0.11 -11.64
CA ARG A 225 -8.74 -0.67 -12.59
C ARG A 225 -8.54 -2.11 -12.15
N LEU A 226 -8.36 -2.33 -10.86
CA LEU A 226 -7.89 -3.58 -10.27
C LEU A 226 -8.89 -4.21 -9.31
N GLY A 227 -10.10 -3.67 -9.21
CA GLY A 227 -11.11 -4.12 -8.25
C GLY A 227 -10.83 -3.68 -6.81
N PRO A 228 -11.73 -4.01 -5.87
CA PRO A 228 -11.52 -3.77 -4.45
C PRO A 228 -10.43 -4.68 -3.90
N ILE A 229 -9.82 -4.31 -2.77
CA ILE A 229 -8.69 -5.07 -2.21
C ILE A 229 -9.03 -6.49 -1.73
N ASN A 230 -10.31 -6.76 -1.45
CA ASN A 230 -10.83 -8.06 -1.04
C ASN A 230 -11.29 -8.94 -2.21
N ASP A 231 -11.27 -8.39 -3.43
CA ASP A 231 -11.63 -9.11 -4.67
C ASP A 231 -10.91 -8.44 -5.87
N PRO A 232 -9.57 -8.49 -5.92
CA PRO A 232 -8.80 -7.87 -6.99
C PRO A 232 -8.91 -8.68 -8.30
N VAL A 233 -8.93 -7.98 -9.44
CA VAL A 233 -9.00 -8.53 -10.80
C VAL A 233 -7.69 -8.34 -11.56
#